data_b5177a72de8a8bcf27ac04740bdc0721
#
_entry.id   b5177a72de8a8bcf27ac04740bdc0721
#
_cell.length_a   1.000
_cell.length_b   1.000
_cell.length_c   1.000
_cell.angle_alpha   90.00
_cell.angle_beta   90.00
_cell.angle_gamma   90.00
#
_symmetry.space_group_name_H-M   'P 1'
#
loop_
_entity.id
_entity.type
_entity.pdbx_description
1 polymer ?
#
loop_
_entity_poly.entity_id
_entity_poly.type
_entity_poly.pdbx_seq_one_letter_code
_entity_poly.pdbx_strand_id
1 'polypeptide(L)' 'MPSAGLLSTALSIGSESGFSFYDSLIVAAAVEAECNVLLTEDLQHGRKIRGVEIRNPFA' A
#
# COMPACT_ATOMS: atom_id res chain seq x y z
N MET A 1 -5.12 -7.82 13.81
CA MET A 1 -5.39 -9.06 13.07
C MET A 1 -5.81 -8.76 11.64
N PRO A 2 -5.18 -9.36 10.65
CA PRO A 2 -5.60 -9.13 9.28
C PRO A 2 -6.99 -9.70 9.04
N SER A 3 -7.83 -8.91 8.43
CA SER A 3 -9.19 -9.33 8.09
C SER A 3 -9.20 -9.94 6.69
N ALA A 4 -10.28 -10.63 6.36
CA ALA A 4 -10.48 -11.09 5.00
C ALA A 4 -10.49 -9.92 4.02
N GLY A 5 -10.95 -8.76 4.47
CA GLY A 5 -10.93 -7.55 3.67
C GLY A 5 -9.52 -7.09 3.34
N LEU A 6 -8.57 -7.30 4.25
CA LEU A 6 -7.18 -6.92 4.00
C LEU A 6 -6.59 -7.70 2.82
N LEU A 7 -6.80 -9.00 2.79
CA LEU A 7 -6.31 -9.81 1.67
C LEU A 7 -6.96 -9.40 0.35
N SER A 8 -8.26 -9.17 0.37
CA SER A 8 -8.98 -8.75 -0.82
C SER A 8 -8.46 -7.41 -1.33
N THR A 9 -8.25 -6.47 -0.41
CA THR A 9 -7.72 -5.16 -0.75
C THR A 9 -6.31 -5.27 -1.32
N ALA A 10 -5.47 -6.13 -0.71
CA ALA A 10 -4.09 -6.32 -1.18
C ALA A 10 -4.07 -6.91 -2.59
N LEU A 11 -4.93 -7.87 -2.88
CA LEU A 11 -5.00 -8.46 -4.22
C LEU A 11 -5.43 -7.43 -5.25
N SER A 12 -6.40 -6.60 -4.92
CA SER A 12 -6.84 -5.53 -5.82
C SER A 12 -5.73 -4.51 -6.06
N ILE A 13 -5.04 -4.11 -5.01
CA ILE A 13 -3.94 -3.16 -5.12
C ILE A 13 -2.82 -3.72 -5.99
N GLY A 14 -2.48 -4.99 -5.80
CA GLY A 14 -1.47 -5.63 -6.60
C GLY A 14 -1.84 -5.65 -8.08
N SER A 15 -3.09 -5.92 -8.38
CA SER A 15 -3.59 -5.94 -9.75
C SER A 15 -3.54 -4.55 -10.38
N GLU A 16 -3.88 -3.51 -9.62
CA GLU A 16 -3.91 -2.14 -10.13
C GLU A 16 -2.52 -1.54 -10.30
N SER A 17 -1.63 -1.84 -9.39
CA SER A 17 -0.34 -1.15 -9.30
C SER A 17 0.84 -1.95 -9.82
N GLY A 18 0.70 -3.25 -9.92
CA GLY A 18 1.80 -4.11 -10.28
C GLY A 18 2.74 -4.43 -9.12
N PHE A 19 2.36 -4.07 -7.91
CA PHE A 19 3.17 -4.37 -6.72
C PHE A 19 3.18 -5.87 -6.44
N SER A 20 4.26 -6.34 -5.80
CA SER A 20 4.30 -7.71 -5.31
C SER A 20 3.22 -7.89 -4.25
N PHE A 21 2.92 -9.15 -3.93
CA PHE A 21 1.91 -9.43 -2.92
C PHE A 21 2.28 -8.82 -1.57
N TYR A 22 3.56 -8.92 -1.19
CA TYR A 22 4.02 -8.38 0.08
C TYR A 22 3.86 -6.86 0.13
N ASP A 23 4.28 -6.17 -0.93
CA ASP A 23 4.15 -4.73 -1.01
C ASP A 23 2.69 -4.31 -1.00
N SER A 24 1.84 -5.09 -1.68
CA SER A 24 0.41 -4.84 -1.71
C SER A 24 -0.22 -4.97 -0.33
N LEU A 25 0.28 -5.91 0.48
CA LEU A 25 -0.19 -6.07 1.86
C LEU A 25 0.14 -4.85 2.70
N ILE A 26 1.34 -4.29 2.52
CA ILE A 26 1.77 -3.11 3.26
C ILE A 26 0.86 -1.93 2.91
N VAL A 27 0.62 -1.71 1.63
CA VAL A 27 -0.24 -0.62 1.19
C VAL A 27 -1.68 -0.85 1.64
N ALA A 28 -2.16 -2.09 1.56
CA ALA A 28 -3.51 -2.43 2.00
C ALA A 28 -3.70 -2.15 3.49
N ALA A 29 -2.70 -2.46 4.30
CA ALA A 29 -2.75 -2.17 5.73
C ALA A 29 -2.85 -0.66 5.98
N ALA A 30 -2.12 0.14 5.21
CA ALA A 30 -2.20 1.59 5.32
C ALA A 30 -3.59 2.11 4.93
N VAL A 31 -4.17 1.55 3.87
CA VAL A 31 -5.51 1.92 3.44
C VAL A 31 -6.53 1.57 4.52
N GLU A 32 -6.45 0.36 5.08
CA GLU A 32 -7.37 -0.09 6.12
C GLU A 32 -7.26 0.74 7.39
N ALA A 33 -6.06 1.22 7.69
CA ALA A 33 -5.81 2.06 8.86
C ALA A 33 -6.14 3.53 8.59
N GLU A 34 -6.63 3.85 7.41
CA GLU A 34 -6.99 5.20 6.99
C GLU A 34 -5.81 6.17 7.06
N CYS A 35 -4.61 5.66 6.79
CA CYS A 35 -3.42 6.49 6.70
C CYS A 35 -3.43 7.29 5.41
N ASN A 36 -2.92 8.51 5.45
CA ASN A 36 -2.80 9.35 4.27
C ASN A 36 -1.45 9.20 3.60
N VAL A 37 -0.44 8.81 4.37
CA VAL A 37 0.93 8.70 3.89
C VAL A 37 1.54 7.40 4.41
N LEU A 38 2.24 6.70 3.54
CA LEU A 38 2.99 5.50 3.88
C LEU A 38 4.46 5.77 3.60
N LEU A 39 5.28 5.70 4.65
CA LEU A 39 6.72 5.89 4.51
C LEU A 39 7.38 4.54 4.29
N THR A 40 8.07 4.38 3.18
CA THR A 40 8.74 3.14 2.85
C THR A 40 9.86 3.39 1.85
N GLU A 41 10.95 2.63 1.99
CA GLU A 41 12.06 2.70 1.05
C GLU A 41 11.88 1.76 -0.13
N ASP A 42 10.98 0.78 0.01
CA ASP A 42 10.85 -0.31 -0.95
C ASP A 42 9.90 -0.02 -2.11
N LEU A 43 9.04 0.97 -1.94
CA LEU A 43 8.06 1.29 -2.96
C LEU A 43 8.42 2.58 -3.68
N GLN A 44 7.86 2.74 -4.86
CA GLN A 44 8.16 3.89 -5.69
C GLN A 44 7.64 5.18 -5.07
N HIS A 45 8.56 6.11 -4.84
CA HIS A 45 8.24 7.41 -4.27
C HIS A 45 7.28 8.18 -5.18
N GLY A 46 6.31 8.84 -4.57
CA GLY A 46 5.39 9.72 -5.28
C GLY A 46 4.14 9.06 -5.81
N ARG A 47 4.00 7.74 -5.65
CA ARG A 47 2.77 7.07 -6.06
C ARG A 47 1.68 7.30 -5.03
N LYS A 48 0.46 7.35 -5.52
CA LYS A 48 -0.70 7.49 -4.65
C LYS A 48 -1.67 6.35 -4.96
N ILE A 49 -1.94 5.54 -3.95
CA ILE A 49 -2.79 4.36 -4.09
C ILE A 49 -3.96 4.50 -3.11
N ARG A 50 -5.16 4.59 -3.66
CA ARG A 50 -6.39 4.65 -2.85
C ARG A 50 -6.35 5.71 -1.76
N GLY A 51 -5.77 6.87 -2.07
CA GLY A 51 -5.68 7.96 -1.12
C GLY A 51 -4.46 7.92 -0.21
N VAL A 52 -3.64 6.89 -0.34
CA VAL A 52 -2.40 6.78 0.45
C VAL A 52 -1.23 7.20 -0.43
N GLU A 53 -0.53 8.22 -0.01
CA GLU A 53 0.66 8.69 -0.72
C GLU A 53 1.87 7.89 -0.25
N ILE A 54 2.60 7.32 -1.19
CA ILE A 54 3.82 6.57 -0.89
C ILE A 54 4.99 7.52 -0.91
N ARG A 55 5.71 7.59 0.20
CA ARG A 55 6.87 8.45 0.33
C ARG A 55 8.09 7.67 0.75
N ASN A 56 9.18 7.89 0.04
CA ASN A 56 10.47 7.38 0.45
C ASN A 56 11.13 8.51 1.26
N PRO A 57 11.43 8.30 2.55
CA PRO A 57 11.99 9.36 3.38
C PRO A 57 13.40 9.78 2.96
N PHE A 58 14.01 9.00 2.08
CA PHE A 58 15.36 9.30 1.58
C PHE A 58 15.36 9.84 0.15
N ALA A 59 14.19 10.04 -0.40
CA ALA A 59 14.09 10.57 -1.77
C ALA A 59 14.13 12.08 -1.79
#